data_fe5dfe36f6e2e2c69f5e6b2c6332beb3
#
_entry.id   fe5dfe36f6e2e2c69f5e6b2c6332beb3
#
_cell.length_a   1.000
_cell.length_b   1.000
_cell.length_c   1.000
_cell.angle_alpha   90.00
_cell.angle_beta   90.00
_cell.angle_gamma   90.00
#
_symmetry.space_group_name_H-M   'P 1'
#
loop_
_entity.id
_entity.type
_entity.pdbx_description
1 polymer ?
#
loop_
_entity_poly.entity_id
_entity_poly.type
_entity_poly.pdbx_seq_one_letter_code
_entity_poly.pdbx_strand_id
1 'polypeptide(L)'
;SVNDHYGNNTNPPLLVYTLNQAEVHRFQIENKWDSIAHMLVNAANSLHRGGAKSVLFCANTPHKVYDLVQQELDFPIIHIADATAKEIHKRKVKKVLFLGTKYSMEETFITKRIEDNGIEVLVPEDQKVIDELHRIIIEELTYGNIVPSSKDYVMEVIKNAKEQGADGVVLGCTEFPLMIFPEDVDIAVFNTTKIHSDAGVNYILKK
;
A
#
# COMPACT_ATOMS: atom_id res chain seq x y z
N SER A 1 10.01 16.43 -1.44
CA SER A 1 9.87 16.46 0.04
C SER A 1 9.44 17.85 0.51
N VAL A 2 9.14 18.00 1.80
CA VAL A 2 8.84 19.31 2.41
C VAL A 2 10.06 20.24 2.31
N ASN A 3 11.26 19.67 2.52
CA ASN A 3 12.50 20.44 2.39
C ASN A 3 12.76 20.92 0.96
N ASP A 4 12.41 20.13 -0.06
CA ASP A 4 12.55 20.54 -1.47
C ASP A 4 11.63 21.73 -1.79
N HIS A 5 10.50 21.83 -1.09
CA HIS A 5 9.53 22.91 -1.30
C HIS A 5 9.94 24.22 -0.59
N TYR A 6 10.33 24.14 0.68
CA TYR A 6 10.64 25.31 1.51
C TYR A 6 12.14 25.62 1.59
N GLY A 7 13.02 24.66 1.34
CA GLY A 7 14.46 24.77 1.52
C GLY A 7 14.90 24.86 3.00
N ASN A 8 16.14 25.27 3.23
CA ASN A 8 16.71 25.58 4.56
C ASN A 8 16.57 24.46 5.61
N ASN A 9 16.65 23.19 5.18
CA ASN A 9 16.51 22.02 6.04
C ASN A 9 15.17 21.96 6.80
N THR A 10 14.11 22.48 6.20
CA THR A 10 12.76 22.47 6.78
C THR A 10 12.18 21.06 6.80
N ASN A 11 11.83 20.58 7.98
CA ASN A 11 11.15 19.31 8.19
C ASN A 11 9.78 19.54 8.84
N PRO A 12 8.74 18.80 8.45
CA PRO A 12 7.46 18.86 9.13
C PRO A 12 7.57 18.16 10.49
N PRO A 13 6.79 18.57 11.50
CA PRO A 13 6.56 17.74 12.67
C PRO A 13 5.97 16.39 12.25
N LEU A 14 6.55 15.29 12.74
CA LEU A 14 6.09 13.94 12.47
C LEU A 14 5.96 13.18 13.79
N LEU A 15 4.80 12.57 14.00
CA LEU A 15 4.56 11.64 15.10
C LEU A 15 4.43 10.22 14.54
N VAL A 16 5.06 9.26 15.19
CA VAL A 16 4.99 7.85 14.83
C VAL A 16 4.47 7.04 16.02
N TYR A 17 3.44 6.25 15.78
CA TYR A 17 2.93 5.28 16.71
C TYR A 17 3.15 3.88 16.15
N THR A 18 3.95 3.07 16.83
CA THR A 18 4.27 1.70 16.42
C THR A 18 3.33 0.72 17.10
N LEU A 19 2.64 -0.10 16.32
CA LEU A 19 1.86 -1.22 16.82
C LEU A 19 2.77 -2.46 16.98
N ASN A 20 2.37 -3.36 17.88
CA ASN A 20 3.02 -4.67 17.98
C ASN A 20 2.61 -5.53 16.77
N GLN A 21 3.51 -5.72 15.83
CA GLN A 21 3.25 -6.46 14.60
C GLN A 21 2.84 -7.92 14.86
N ALA A 22 3.43 -8.57 15.85
CA ALA A 22 3.06 -9.94 16.21
C ALA A 22 1.59 -10.04 16.68
N GLU A 23 1.10 -9.03 17.40
CA GLU A 23 -0.28 -8.96 17.84
C GLU A 23 -1.24 -8.69 16.68
N VAL A 24 -0.88 -7.78 15.78
CA VAL A 24 -1.65 -7.51 14.55
C VAL A 24 -1.74 -8.78 13.71
N HIS A 25 -0.64 -9.48 13.46
CA HIS A 25 -0.63 -10.74 12.70
C HIS A 25 -1.49 -11.81 13.36
N ARG A 26 -1.43 -11.95 14.70
CA ARG A 26 -2.30 -12.87 15.43
C ARG A 26 -3.76 -12.57 15.18
N PHE A 27 -4.17 -11.30 15.28
CA PHE A 27 -5.55 -10.89 15.01
C PHE A 27 -5.98 -11.12 13.56
N GLN A 28 -5.07 -10.96 12.60
CA GLN A 28 -5.32 -11.27 11.19
C GLN A 28 -5.61 -12.78 11.01
N ILE A 29 -4.76 -13.64 11.59
CA ILE A 29 -4.93 -15.12 11.54
C ILE A 29 -6.24 -15.54 12.22
N GLU A 30 -6.58 -14.93 13.36
CA GLU A 30 -7.81 -15.17 14.11
C GLU A 30 -9.04 -14.49 13.50
N ASN A 31 -8.92 -13.80 12.37
CA ASN A 31 -9.98 -13.00 11.72
C ASN A 31 -10.63 -11.95 12.65
N LYS A 32 -9.87 -11.41 13.60
CA LYS A 32 -10.32 -10.42 14.58
C LYS A 32 -10.09 -8.98 14.07
N TRP A 33 -10.72 -8.63 12.96
CA TRP A 33 -10.56 -7.33 12.31
C TRP A 33 -11.06 -6.16 13.16
N ASP A 34 -12.11 -6.36 13.98
CA ASP A 34 -12.58 -5.35 14.93
C ASP A 34 -11.51 -5.00 15.96
N SER A 35 -10.74 -6.00 16.43
CA SER A 35 -9.62 -5.75 17.36
C SER A 35 -8.53 -4.89 16.70
N ILE A 36 -8.22 -5.14 15.43
CA ILE A 36 -7.29 -4.33 14.65
C ILE A 36 -7.83 -2.90 14.49
N ALA A 37 -9.13 -2.75 14.19
CA ALA A 37 -9.75 -1.44 14.08
C ALA A 37 -9.63 -0.65 15.39
N HIS A 38 -9.94 -1.27 16.54
CA HIS A 38 -9.78 -0.64 17.85
C HIS A 38 -8.33 -0.23 18.16
N MET A 39 -7.36 -1.07 17.80
CA MET A 39 -5.93 -0.70 17.95
C MET A 39 -5.57 0.53 17.13
N LEU A 40 -6.04 0.60 15.88
CA LEU A 40 -5.79 1.72 14.98
C LEU A 40 -6.49 3.01 15.44
N VAL A 41 -7.74 2.92 15.92
CA VAL A 41 -8.46 4.06 16.52
C VAL A 41 -7.69 4.62 17.71
N ASN A 42 -7.24 3.76 18.63
CA ASN A 42 -6.48 4.17 19.82
C ASN A 42 -5.15 4.84 19.45
N ALA A 43 -4.44 4.27 18.46
CA ALA A 43 -3.19 4.83 17.96
C ALA A 43 -3.42 6.19 17.28
N ALA A 44 -4.42 6.29 16.40
CA ALA A 44 -4.78 7.52 15.70
C ALA A 44 -5.17 8.65 16.67
N ASN A 45 -6.02 8.35 17.64
CA ASN A 45 -6.40 9.31 18.70
C ASN A 45 -5.21 9.74 19.56
N SER A 46 -4.24 8.85 19.82
CA SER A 46 -3.02 9.20 20.55
C SER A 46 -2.14 10.16 19.74
N LEU A 47 -2.00 9.93 18.44
CA LEU A 47 -1.30 10.85 17.53
C LEU A 47 -2.03 12.20 17.43
N HIS A 48 -3.36 12.18 17.34
CA HIS A 48 -4.16 13.41 17.28
C HIS A 48 -4.03 14.26 18.55
N ARG A 49 -4.09 13.63 19.73
CA ARG A 49 -3.80 14.33 21.02
C ARG A 49 -2.39 14.92 21.07
N GLY A 50 -1.43 14.27 20.37
CA GLY A 50 -0.07 14.81 20.17
C GLY A 50 0.03 15.94 19.14
N GLY A 51 -1.08 16.31 18.48
CA GLY A 51 -1.16 17.43 17.54
C GLY A 51 -1.24 17.02 16.07
N ALA A 52 -1.24 15.73 15.73
CA ALA A 52 -1.42 15.28 14.34
C ALA A 52 -2.78 15.74 13.79
N LYS A 53 -2.80 16.13 12.51
CA LYS A 53 -4.00 16.60 11.79
C LYS A 53 -4.52 15.59 10.78
N SER A 54 -3.75 14.57 10.48
CA SER A 54 -4.11 13.42 9.67
C SER A 54 -3.22 12.24 10.04
N VAL A 55 -3.61 11.04 9.66
CA VAL A 55 -2.80 9.83 9.84
C VAL A 55 -2.65 9.06 8.53
N LEU A 56 -1.58 8.29 8.45
CA LEU A 56 -1.34 7.31 7.40
C LEU A 56 -1.14 5.94 8.04
N PHE A 57 -1.76 4.92 7.48
CA PHE A 57 -1.45 3.54 7.81
C PHE A 57 -0.26 3.10 6.96
N CYS A 58 0.88 2.84 7.57
CA CYS A 58 2.14 2.54 6.87
C CYS A 58 2.19 1.12 6.27
N ALA A 59 1.05 0.55 5.89
CA ALA A 59 0.89 -0.72 5.18
C ALA A 59 -0.43 -0.75 4.42
N ASN A 60 -0.59 -1.65 3.43
CA ASN A 60 -1.84 -1.78 2.67
C ASN A 60 -2.92 -2.53 3.46
N THR A 61 -2.58 -3.66 4.09
CA THR A 61 -3.56 -4.53 4.77
C THR A 61 -4.40 -3.85 5.86
N PRO A 62 -3.89 -2.91 6.69
CA PRO A 62 -4.72 -2.20 7.67
C PRO A 62 -5.88 -1.40 7.07
N HIS A 63 -5.82 -1.07 5.78
CA HIS A 63 -6.92 -0.37 5.09
C HIS A 63 -8.19 -1.22 4.94
N LYS A 64 -8.13 -2.53 5.18
CA LYS A 64 -9.32 -3.39 5.26
C LYS A 64 -10.33 -2.90 6.30
N VAL A 65 -9.86 -2.30 7.37
CA VAL A 65 -10.73 -1.75 8.43
C VAL A 65 -10.82 -0.22 8.38
N TYR A 66 -10.43 0.40 7.26
CA TYR A 66 -10.41 1.85 7.11
C TYR A 66 -11.75 2.50 7.47
N ASP A 67 -12.87 2.01 6.92
CA ASP A 67 -14.18 2.62 7.13
C ASP A 67 -14.59 2.55 8.61
N LEU A 68 -14.31 1.44 9.29
CA LEU A 68 -14.56 1.30 10.72
C LEU A 68 -13.73 2.30 11.54
N VAL A 69 -12.46 2.47 11.19
CA VAL A 69 -11.59 3.40 11.90
C VAL A 69 -11.95 4.85 11.58
N GLN A 70 -12.20 5.19 10.31
CA GLN A 70 -12.51 6.57 9.92
C GLN A 70 -13.82 7.08 10.54
N GLN A 71 -14.81 6.20 10.75
CA GLN A 71 -16.07 6.57 11.42
C GLN A 71 -15.88 6.99 12.88
N GLU A 72 -14.84 6.51 13.55
CA GLU A 72 -14.51 6.83 14.94
C GLU A 72 -13.58 8.04 15.08
N LEU A 73 -13.17 8.67 13.97
CA LEU A 73 -12.22 9.79 13.94
C LEU A 73 -12.85 11.04 13.31
N ASP A 74 -12.60 12.19 13.92
CA ASP A 74 -13.00 13.53 13.43
C ASP A 74 -11.92 14.20 12.55
N PHE A 75 -10.85 13.48 12.22
CA PHE A 75 -9.76 13.91 11.35
C PHE A 75 -9.46 12.85 10.30
N PRO A 76 -8.87 13.24 9.14
CA PRO A 76 -8.77 12.33 8.01
C PRO A 76 -7.64 11.31 8.16
N ILE A 77 -7.93 10.11 7.68
CA ILE A 77 -6.92 9.11 7.30
C ILE A 77 -6.65 9.30 5.80
N ILE A 78 -5.40 9.48 5.42
CA ILE A 78 -5.01 9.52 3.99
C ILE A 78 -5.00 8.08 3.50
N HIS A 79 -5.92 7.72 2.59
CA HIS A 79 -6.06 6.36 2.12
C HIS A 79 -5.07 6.03 1.00
N ILE A 80 -4.34 4.91 1.14
CA ILE A 80 -3.28 4.51 0.20
C ILE A 80 -3.81 4.24 -1.22
N ALA A 81 -5.02 3.65 -1.35
CA ALA A 81 -5.61 3.37 -2.65
C ALA A 81 -6.04 4.65 -3.38
N ASP A 82 -6.56 5.66 -2.67
CA ASP A 82 -6.93 6.96 -3.27
C ASP A 82 -5.69 7.68 -3.79
N ALA A 83 -4.62 7.68 -3.00
CA ALA A 83 -3.34 8.24 -3.41
C ALA A 83 -2.78 7.53 -4.65
N THR A 84 -2.89 6.20 -4.68
CA THR A 84 -2.43 5.36 -5.80
C THR A 84 -3.27 5.61 -7.05
N ALA A 85 -4.61 5.63 -6.95
CA ALA A 85 -5.50 5.92 -8.08
C ALA A 85 -5.19 7.30 -8.69
N LYS A 86 -4.96 8.31 -7.84
CA LYS A 86 -4.60 9.66 -8.26
C LYS A 86 -3.29 9.70 -9.06
N GLU A 87 -2.29 8.93 -8.64
CA GLU A 87 -1.01 8.84 -9.36
C GLU A 87 -1.15 8.03 -10.67
N ILE A 88 -1.99 6.98 -10.70
CA ILE A 88 -2.30 6.21 -11.92
C ILE A 88 -2.95 7.13 -12.96
N HIS A 89 -3.95 7.92 -12.57
CA HIS A 89 -4.59 8.91 -13.45
C HIS A 89 -3.61 9.95 -13.98
N LYS A 90 -2.74 10.48 -13.13
CA LYS A 90 -1.71 11.46 -13.52
C LYS A 90 -0.79 10.91 -14.62
N ARG A 91 -0.49 9.62 -14.59
CA ARG A 91 0.31 8.91 -15.61
C ARG A 91 -0.52 8.41 -16.79
N LYS A 92 -1.85 8.65 -16.79
CA LYS A 92 -2.79 8.25 -17.86
C LYS A 92 -2.82 6.73 -18.11
N VAL A 93 -2.51 5.93 -17.10
CA VAL A 93 -2.63 4.47 -17.13
C VAL A 93 -4.10 4.11 -16.87
N LYS A 94 -4.61 3.06 -17.55
CA LYS A 94 -6.01 2.66 -17.48
C LYS A 94 -6.21 1.29 -16.86
N LYS A 95 -5.21 0.42 -16.99
CA LYS A 95 -5.27 -0.96 -16.53
C LYS A 95 -3.99 -1.31 -15.80
N VAL A 96 -4.11 -1.82 -14.59
CA VAL A 96 -2.96 -2.16 -13.74
C VAL A 96 -3.06 -3.58 -13.22
N LEU A 97 -1.91 -4.24 -13.09
CA LEU A 97 -1.77 -5.41 -12.25
C LEU A 97 -1.57 -4.96 -10.79
N PHE A 98 -2.33 -5.50 -9.86
CA PHE A 98 -2.10 -5.30 -8.43
C PHE A 98 -1.40 -6.51 -7.82
N LEU A 99 -0.23 -6.29 -7.23
CA LEU A 99 0.54 -7.29 -6.48
C LEU A 99 0.60 -6.90 -5.00
N GLY A 100 0.28 -7.83 -4.11
CA GLY A 100 0.27 -7.56 -2.68
C GLY A 100 0.28 -8.83 -1.83
N THR A 101 -0.12 -8.69 -0.57
CA THR A 101 -0.37 -9.85 0.28
C THR A 101 -1.61 -10.61 -0.18
N LYS A 102 -1.74 -11.88 0.19
CA LYS A 102 -2.94 -12.69 -0.07
C LYS A 102 -4.23 -11.92 0.26
N TYR A 103 -4.32 -11.31 1.45
CA TYR A 103 -5.48 -10.52 1.86
C TYR A 103 -5.80 -9.37 0.91
N SER A 104 -4.79 -8.67 0.40
CA SER A 104 -4.99 -7.52 -0.48
C SER A 104 -5.23 -7.88 -1.95
N MET A 105 -4.92 -9.12 -2.34
CA MET A 105 -5.23 -9.66 -3.69
C MET A 105 -6.59 -10.37 -3.73
N GLU A 106 -6.93 -11.15 -2.69
CA GLU A 106 -8.19 -11.89 -2.61
C GLU A 106 -9.38 -11.03 -2.19
N GLU A 107 -9.13 -9.96 -1.42
CA GLU A 107 -10.18 -9.08 -0.91
C GLU A 107 -10.14 -7.72 -1.64
N THR A 108 -11.30 -7.10 -1.77
CA THR A 108 -11.48 -5.94 -2.67
C THR A 108 -11.22 -4.58 -2.03
N PHE A 109 -10.80 -4.51 -0.76
CA PHE A 109 -10.71 -3.26 0.01
C PHE A 109 -9.67 -2.24 -0.55
N ILE A 110 -8.69 -2.68 -1.35
CA ILE A 110 -7.78 -1.81 -2.10
C ILE A 110 -8.18 -1.73 -3.57
N THR A 111 -8.35 -2.89 -4.22
CA THR A 111 -8.57 -2.98 -5.66
C THR A 111 -9.86 -2.29 -6.08
N LYS A 112 -10.99 -2.57 -5.38
CA LYS A 112 -12.26 -1.92 -5.65
C LYS A 112 -12.17 -0.39 -5.54
N ARG A 113 -11.44 0.14 -4.57
CA ARG A 113 -11.30 1.58 -4.40
C ARG A 113 -10.50 2.23 -5.54
N ILE A 114 -9.55 1.49 -6.14
CA ILE A 114 -8.87 1.90 -7.36
C ILE A 114 -9.84 1.81 -8.56
N GLU A 115 -10.63 0.74 -8.66
CA GLU A 115 -11.64 0.54 -9.72
C GLU A 115 -12.75 1.59 -9.68
N ASP A 116 -13.20 1.98 -8.50
CA ASP A 116 -14.20 3.05 -8.32
C ASP A 116 -13.72 4.41 -8.87
N ASN A 117 -12.41 4.56 -9.10
CA ASN A 117 -11.82 5.68 -9.82
C ASN A 117 -11.71 5.45 -11.35
N GLY A 118 -12.33 4.40 -11.91
CA GLY A 118 -12.34 4.13 -13.35
C GLY A 118 -11.04 3.53 -13.89
N ILE A 119 -10.27 2.85 -13.06
CA ILE A 119 -9.05 2.14 -13.40
C ILE A 119 -9.35 0.64 -13.36
N GLU A 120 -9.06 -0.09 -14.42
CA GLU A 120 -9.19 -1.55 -14.45
C GLU A 120 -8.05 -2.19 -13.64
N VAL A 121 -8.40 -3.10 -12.72
CA VAL A 121 -7.42 -3.77 -11.88
C VAL A 121 -7.41 -5.26 -12.15
N LEU A 122 -6.26 -5.77 -12.58
CA LEU A 122 -5.99 -7.21 -12.65
C LEU A 122 -5.37 -7.67 -11.33
N VAL A 123 -5.80 -8.82 -10.86
CA VAL A 123 -5.11 -9.62 -9.83
C VAL A 123 -4.87 -11.01 -10.39
N PRO A 124 -3.83 -11.73 -9.96
CA PRO A 124 -3.66 -13.13 -10.36
C PRO A 124 -4.89 -13.96 -9.97
N GLU A 125 -5.43 -14.74 -10.92
CA GLU A 125 -6.60 -15.59 -10.70
C GLU A 125 -6.24 -16.98 -10.14
N ASP A 126 -5.04 -17.49 -10.48
CA ASP A 126 -4.56 -18.78 -9.99
C ASP A 126 -4.12 -18.66 -8.53
N GLN A 127 -4.78 -19.41 -7.66
CA GLN A 127 -4.48 -19.48 -6.23
C GLN A 127 -3.01 -19.81 -5.95
N LYS A 128 -2.38 -20.66 -6.78
CA LYS A 128 -0.96 -21.00 -6.63
C LYS A 128 -0.05 -19.80 -6.85
N VAL A 129 -0.43 -18.90 -7.76
CA VAL A 129 0.30 -17.66 -7.99
C VAL A 129 0.16 -16.73 -6.80
N ILE A 130 -1.06 -16.58 -6.28
CA ILE A 130 -1.33 -15.77 -5.08
C ILE A 130 -0.55 -16.30 -3.87
N ASP A 131 -0.59 -17.61 -3.63
CA ASP A 131 0.08 -18.26 -2.52
C ASP A 131 1.61 -18.11 -2.64
N GLU A 132 2.18 -18.26 -3.83
CA GLU A 132 3.62 -18.09 -4.06
C GLU A 132 4.07 -16.63 -3.88
N LEU A 133 3.33 -15.66 -4.41
CA LEU A 133 3.61 -14.24 -4.19
C LEU A 133 3.56 -13.91 -2.69
N HIS A 134 2.60 -14.46 -1.97
CA HIS A 134 2.49 -14.28 -0.52
C HIS A 134 3.66 -14.93 0.23
N ARG A 135 4.07 -16.14 -0.15
CA ARG A 135 5.25 -16.82 0.40
C ARG A 135 6.51 -15.98 0.22
N ILE A 136 6.74 -15.48 -0.98
CA ILE A 136 7.88 -14.60 -1.30
C ILE A 136 7.92 -13.38 -0.36
N ILE A 137 6.76 -12.75 -0.12
CA ILE A 137 6.68 -11.61 0.81
C ILE A 137 7.07 -12.04 2.22
N ILE A 138 6.43 -13.08 2.75
CA ILE A 138 6.50 -13.44 4.17
C ILE A 138 7.81 -14.15 4.51
N GLU A 139 8.32 -15.02 3.64
CA GLU A 139 9.47 -15.86 3.95
C GLU A 139 10.81 -15.27 3.44
N GLU A 140 10.75 -14.36 2.48
CA GLU A 140 11.96 -13.79 1.87
C GLU A 140 12.05 -12.27 2.10
N LEU A 141 11.15 -11.49 1.49
CA LEU A 141 11.26 -10.04 1.44
C LEU A 141 11.12 -9.37 2.81
N THR A 142 10.28 -9.89 3.69
CA THR A 142 10.14 -9.39 5.08
C THR A 142 11.46 -9.46 5.86
N TYR A 143 12.34 -10.39 5.49
CA TYR A 143 13.69 -10.52 6.07
C TYR A 143 14.78 -9.81 5.26
N GLY A 144 14.40 -9.10 4.19
CA GLY A 144 15.35 -8.42 3.30
C GLY A 144 16.08 -9.36 2.33
N ASN A 145 15.63 -10.61 2.22
CA ASN A 145 16.22 -11.60 1.32
C ASN A 145 15.63 -11.41 -0.09
N ILE A 146 16.48 -11.06 -1.04
CA ILE A 146 16.11 -10.96 -2.46
C ILE A 146 16.66 -12.18 -3.18
N VAL A 147 15.75 -13.15 -3.44
CA VAL A 147 16.12 -14.42 -4.11
C VAL A 147 15.93 -14.23 -5.62
N PRO A 148 16.98 -14.46 -6.45
CA PRO A 148 16.88 -14.23 -7.90
C PRO A 148 15.73 -14.99 -8.57
N SER A 149 15.53 -16.28 -8.25
CA SER A 149 14.43 -17.06 -8.83
C SER A 149 13.04 -16.54 -8.44
N SER A 150 12.90 -15.95 -7.23
CA SER A 150 11.66 -15.31 -6.82
C SER A 150 11.42 -13.99 -7.55
N LYS A 151 12.50 -13.24 -7.84
CA LYS A 151 12.41 -12.05 -8.70
C LYS A 151 11.97 -12.45 -10.11
N ASP A 152 12.58 -13.47 -10.71
CA ASP A 152 12.22 -13.96 -12.03
C ASP A 152 10.74 -14.41 -12.10
N TYR A 153 10.27 -15.07 -11.04
CA TYR A 153 8.87 -15.47 -10.92
C TYR A 153 7.93 -14.26 -10.91
N VAL A 154 8.20 -13.25 -10.09
CA VAL A 154 7.38 -12.02 -10.02
C VAL A 154 7.41 -11.28 -11.37
N MET A 155 8.56 -11.24 -12.04
CA MET A 155 8.70 -10.65 -13.36
C MET A 155 7.86 -11.37 -14.42
N GLU A 156 7.77 -12.69 -14.37
CA GLU A 156 6.91 -13.47 -15.28
C GLU A 156 5.42 -13.18 -15.02
N VAL A 157 4.99 -13.05 -13.75
CA VAL A 157 3.62 -12.63 -13.41
C VAL A 157 3.30 -11.24 -13.98
N ILE A 158 4.24 -10.29 -13.89
CA ILE A 158 4.07 -8.93 -14.44
C ILE A 158 4.00 -9.00 -15.98
N LYS A 159 4.84 -9.79 -16.62
CA LYS A 159 4.84 -9.97 -18.08
C LYS A 159 3.52 -10.56 -18.57
N ASN A 160 3.00 -11.59 -17.91
CA ASN A 160 1.72 -12.20 -18.25
C ASN A 160 0.54 -11.20 -18.12
N ALA A 161 0.57 -10.33 -17.12
CA ALA A 161 -0.43 -9.27 -16.99
C ALA A 161 -0.31 -8.20 -18.09
N LYS A 162 0.92 -7.86 -18.52
CA LYS A 162 1.16 -6.98 -19.66
C LYS A 162 0.57 -7.58 -20.94
N GLU A 163 0.71 -8.88 -21.17
CA GLU A 163 0.11 -9.59 -22.30
C GLU A 163 -1.43 -9.58 -22.26
N GLN A 164 -2.01 -9.46 -21.05
CA GLN A 164 -3.44 -9.25 -20.83
C GLN A 164 -3.85 -7.76 -20.91
N GLY A 165 -2.94 -6.88 -21.31
CA GLY A 165 -3.19 -5.46 -21.57
C GLY A 165 -2.98 -4.56 -20.34
N ALA A 166 -2.29 -5.00 -19.28
CA ALA A 166 -1.90 -4.11 -18.22
C ALA A 166 -0.86 -3.08 -18.69
N ASP A 167 -1.13 -1.81 -18.42
CA ASP A 167 -0.25 -0.66 -18.71
C ASP A 167 0.65 -0.30 -17.52
N GLY A 168 0.39 -0.90 -16.36
CA GLY A 168 1.15 -0.66 -15.15
C GLY A 168 1.03 -1.77 -14.12
N VAL A 169 1.93 -1.76 -13.14
CA VAL A 169 1.91 -2.63 -11.96
C VAL A 169 1.88 -1.81 -10.68
N VAL A 170 0.94 -2.13 -9.81
CA VAL A 170 0.84 -1.56 -8.45
C VAL A 170 1.53 -2.51 -7.49
N LEU A 171 2.61 -2.04 -6.88
CA LEU A 171 3.31 -2.75 -5.82
C LEU A 171 2.59 -2.49 -4.50
N GLY A 172 1.55 -3.29 -4.24
CA GLY A 172 0.62 -3.19 -3.10
C GLY A 172 1.14 -3.84 -1.82
N CYS A 173 2.43 -4.08 -1.72
CA CYS A 173 3.14 -4.50 -0.53
C CYS A 173 4.36 -3.63 -0.34
N THR A 174 4.72 -3.32 0.90
CA THR A 174 5.87 -2.46 1.23
C THR A 174 7.20 -3.09 0.83
N GLU A 175 7.24 -4.40 0.64
CA GLU A 175 8.42 -5.20 0.38
C GLU A 175 8.73 -5.38 -1.12
N PHE A 176 7.73 -5.44 -2.01
CA PHE A 176 7.98 -5.59 -3.45
C PHE A 176 8.91 -4.50 -4.04
N PRO A 177 8.86 -3.22 -3.60
CA PRO A 177 9.81 -2.22 -4.05
C PRO A 177 11.28 -2.48 -3.68
N LEU A 178 11.59 -3.47 -2.84
CA LEU A 178 12.95 -3.93 -2.58
C LEU A 178 13.51 -4.80 -3.73
N MET A 179 12.60 -5.39 -4.52
CA MET A 179 12.93 -6.39 -5.55
C MET A 179 12.62 -5.90 -6.97
N ILE A 180 11.53 -5.13 -7.16
CA ILE A 180 11.02 -4.70 -8.46
C ILE A 180 11.19 -3.19 -8.60
N PHE A 181 11.94 -2.78 -9.61
CA PHE A 181 12.25 -1.40 -9.92
C PHE A 181 11.64 -0.97 -11.26
N PRO A 182 11.45 0.33 -11.51
CA PRO A 182 10.93 0.82 -12.79
C PRO A 182 11.73 0.36 -14.02
N GLU A 183 13.04 0.19 -13.87
CA GLU A 183 13.96 -0.28 -14.94
C GLU A 183 13.87 -1.76 -15.23
N ASP A 184 13.25 -2.54 -14.36
CA ASP A 184 13.09 -4.00 -14.55
C ASP A 184 11.95 -4.34 -15.53
N VAL A 185 10.99 -3.41 -15.75
CA VAL A 185 9.73 -3.67 -16.48
C VAL A 185 9.43 -2.59 -17.52
N ASP A 186 8.74 -2.97 -18.60
CA ASP A 186 8.34 -2.04 -19.67
C ASP A 186 6.97 -1.37 -19.46
N ILE A 187 6.39 -1.51 -18.27
CA ILE A 187 5.11 -0.89 -17.89
C ILE A 187 5.31 0.03 -16.69
N ALA A 188 4.35 0.90 -16.44
CA ALA A 188 4.46 1.86 -15.35
C ALA A 188 4.48 1.16 -13.98
N VAL A 189 5.42 1.51 -13.11
CA VAL A 189 5.50 0.99 -11.73
C VAL A 189 4.92 2.00 -10.74
N PHE A 190 3.97 1.55 -9.92
CA PHE A 190 3.32 2.32 -8.87
C PHE A 190 3.70 1.74 -7.50
N ASN A 191 4.73 2.33 -6.90
CA ASN A 191 5.15 2.00 -5.53
C ASN A 191 4.20 2.67 -4.53
N THR A 192 3.29 1.90 -3.94
CA THR A 192 2.25 2.43 -3.03
C THR A 192 2.84 3.09 -1.79
N THR A 193 3.96 2.61 -1.27
CA THR A 193 4.65 3.18 -0.11
C THR A 193 5.13 4.60 -0.40
N LYS A 194 5.80 4.78 -1.55
CA LYS A 194 6.27 6.11 -1.99
C LYS A 194 5.11 7.04 -2.27
N ILE A 195 4.12 6.57 -3.03
CA ILE A 195 2.92 7.35 -3.41
C ILE A 195 2.18 7.82 -2.16
N HIS A 196 2.00 6.93 -1.18
CA HIS A 196 1.32 7.26 0.07
C HIS A 196 2.10 8.28 0.91
N SER A 197 3.42 8.13 0.98
CA SER A 197 4.30 9.10 1.63
C SER A 197 4.23 10.48 0.96
N ASP A 198 4.22 10.51 -0.39
CA ASP A 198 4.08 11.75 -1.16
C ASP A 198 2.68 12.39 -0.95
N ALA A 199 1.63 11.59 -0.78
CA ALA A 199 0.30 12.09 -0.43
C ALA A 199 0.29 12.76 0.95
N GLY A 200 1.01 12.21 1.93
CA GLY A 200 1.23 12.84 3.24
C GLY A 200 1.96 14.19 3.12
N VAL A 201 3.01 14.24 2.30
CA VAL A 201 3.73 15.49 2.00
C VAL A 201 2.79 16.52 1.34
N ASN A 202 1.99 16.11 0.36
CA ASN A 202 1.03 17.00 -0.30
C ASN A 202 -0.03 17.53 0.68
N TYR A 203 -0.49 16.71 1.61
CA TYR A 203 -1.40 17.15 2.67
C TYR A 203 -0.76 18.23 3.56
N ILE A 204 0.51 18.05 3.97
CA ILE A 204 1.26 19.06 4.75
C ILE A 204 1.42 20.36 3.94
N LEU A 205 1.71 20.27 2.66
CA LEU A 205 1.88 21.42 1.76
C LEU A 205 0.56 22.05 1.31
N LYS A 206 -0.60 21.46 1.70
CA LYS A 206 -1.95 21.90 1.29
C LYS A 206 -2.12 21.95 -0.24
N LYS A 207 -1.60 20.92 -0.92
CA LYS A 207 -1.66 20.76 -2.38
C LYS A 207 -2.70 19.73 -2.82
#